data_13e3dc29cb569b464b3219b866b2710f
#
_entry.id   13e3dc29cb569b464b3219b866b2710f
#
_cell.length_a   1.000
_cell.length_b   1.000
_cell.length_c   1.000
_cell.angle_alpha   90.00
_cell.angle_beta   90.00
_cell.angle_gamma   90.00
#
_symmetry.space_group_name_H-M   'P 1'
#
loop_
_entity.id
_entity.type
_entity.pdbx_description
1 polymer ?
#
loop_
_entity_poly.entity_id
_entity_poly.type
_entity_poly.pdbx_seq_one_letter_code
_entity_poly.pdbx_strand_id
1 'polypeptide(L)'
;MDKDVPVSVWPEWELIEKIGEGSFGKVYKAKRTERGRSFYSAIKIISIPASKGELDSVRSEMNNEQSTREYFRNLVEDCIQEIYTMEHFCGNSHVVSFEDFKVVEYLDEIGWDISIRMEYLTSFMDYCTGKELTEKEVIKLGCDLAMALIYCRKLNIIHRDVKPENIFVSRFGDFKLGDFGIAREQAHTMSNMSKKGTYSYMAPEIYKGEKYDSSIDIYSLGIVLYKLMNQNRLPFLSLDKQLITYRDKETALARRMAGEKMPAPVNASASFSHIILKACAYEPGKRYRKPEDMLRDLEKLRLHR
;
A
#
# COMPACT_ATOMS: atom_id res chain seq x y z
N MET A 1 -29.44 -7.16 4.63
CA MET A 1 -28.34 -7.56 3.75
C MET A 1 -28.14 -6.43 2.76
N ASP A 2 -26.96 -5.86 2.75
CA ASP A 2 -26.60 -4.80 1.81
C ASP A 2 -26.62 -5.41 0.39
N LYS A 3 -27.39 -4.83 -0.53
CA LYS A 3 -27.64 -5.39 -1.87
C LYS A 3 -26.39 -5.40 -2.78
N ASP A 4 -25.25 -4.89 -2.29
CA ASP A 4 -24.01 -4.69 -3.06
C ASP A 4 -22.87 -5.67 -2.72
N VAL A 5 -23.12 -6.70 -1.90
CA VAL A 5 -22.09 -7.68 -1.55
C VAL A 5 -22.21 -8.88 -2.48
N PRO A 6 -21.19 -9.17 -3.32
CA PRO A 6 -21.21 -10.28 -4.25
C PRO A 6 -21.15 -11.64 -3.53
N VAL A 7 -21.44 -12.71 -4.26
CA VAL A 7 -21.27 -14.09 -3.74
C VAL A 7 -19.78 -14.44 -3.77
N SER A 8 -19.29 -15.06 -2.71
CA SER A 8 -17.89 -15.52 -2.65
C SER A 8 -17.67 -16.70 -3.62
N VAL A 9 -16.52 -16.72 -4.27
CA VAL A 9 -16.03 -17.85 -5.09
C VAL A 9 -15.64 -19.08 -4.26
N TRP A 10 -15.51 -18.89 -2.92
CA TRP A 10 -15.34 -19.98 -1.96
C TRP A 10 -16.66 -20.19 -1.23
N PRO A 11 -17.41 -21.28 -1.47
CA PRO A 11 -18.75 -21.49 -0.90
C PRO A 11 -18.79 -21.49 0.64
N GLU A 12 -17.68 -21.86 1.29
CA GLU A 12 -17.55 -21.88 2.74
C GLU A 12 -17.28 -20.50 3.37
N TRP A 13 -16.99 -19.47 2.55
CA TRP A 13 -16.73 -18.10 2.98
C TRP A 13 -17.85 -17.17 2.55
N GLU A 14 -18.57 -16.62 3.50
CA GLU A 14 -19.60 -15.60 3.30
C GLU A 14 -18.97 -14.21 3.32
N LEU A 15 -19.18 -13.39 2.28
CA LEU A 15 -18.82 -11.98 2.29
C LEU A 15 -19.83 -11.21 3.14
N ILE A 16 -19.40 -10.54 4.20
CA ILE A 16 -20.28 -9.87 5.16
C ILE A 16 -20.34 -8.35 5.02
N GLU A 17 -19.23 -7.71 4.71
CA GLU A 17 -19.16 -6.24 4.53
C GLU A 17 -18.01 -5.84 3.62
N LYS A 18 -18.18 -4.74 2.86
CA LYS A 18 -17.09 -4.11 2.12
C LYS A 18 -16.26 -3.28 3.09
N ILE A 19 -14.96 -3.59 3.22
CA ILE A 19 -14.02 -2.92 4.13
C ILE A 19 -13.02 -2.02 3.41
N GLY A 20 -12.97 -2.07 2.07
CA GLY A 20 -12.09 -1.22 1.28
C GLY A 20 -12.49 -1.20 -0.19
N GLU A 21 -12.10 -0.12 -0.86
CA GLU A 21 -12.21 0.03 -2.31
C GLU A 21 -11.06 0.90 -2.79
N GLY A 22 -10.40 0.46 -3.83
CA GLY A 22 -9.27 1.18 -4.43
C GLY A 22 -9.26 1.03 -5.96
N SER A 23 -8.24 1.60 -6.58
CA SER A 23 -8.05 1.53 -8.04
C SER A 23 -7.95 0.09 -8.57
N PHE A 24 -7.63 -0.86 -7.69
CA PHE A 24 -7.34 -2.25 -8.03
C PHE A 24 -8.35 -3.23 -7.43
N GLY A 25 -9.58 -2.79 -7.19
CA GLY A 25 -10.65 -3.68 -6.74
C GLY A 25 -11.27 -3.33 -5.40
N LYS A 26 -12.15 -4.21 -4.96
CA LYS A 26 -12.93 -4.08 -3.71
C LYS A 26 -12.46 -5.13 -2.72
N VAL A 27 -12.38 -4.76 -1.45
CA VAL A 27 -11.99 -5.68 -0.37
C VAL A 27 -13.18 -5.89 0.55
N TYR A 28 -13.47 -7.15 0.81
CA TYR A 28 -14.56 -7.58 1.67
C TYR A 28 -14.03 -8.35 2.88
N LYS A 29 -14.66 -8.14 4.02
CA LYS A 29 -14.52 -9.04 5.16
C LYS A 29 -15.34 -10.28 4.88
N ALA A 30 -14.73 -11.44 5.00
CA ALA A 30 -15.37 -12.73 4.82
C ALA A 30 -15.39 -13.51 6.13
N LYS A 31 -16.45 -14.32 6.30
CA LYS A 31 -16.66 -15.15 7.48
C LYS A 31 -16.87 -16.59 7.07
N ARG A 32 -16.23 -17.52 7.77
CA ARG A 32 -16.51 -18.95 7.72
C ARG A 32 -16.93 -19.42 9.12
N THR A 33 -17.97 -20.21 9.20
CA THR A 33 -18.41 -20.80 10.47
C THR A 33 -18.18 -22.31 10.42
N GLU A 34 -17.44 -22.84 11.38
CA GLU A 34 -17.17 -24.27 11.52
C GLU A 34 -17.42 -24.70 12.97
N ARG A 35 -18.32 -25.65 13.18
CA ARG A 35 -18.69 -26.17 14.52
C ARG A 35 -18.97 -25.08 15.55
N GLY A 36 -19.71 -24.03 15.15
CA GLY A 36 -20.08 -22.90 15.99
C GLY A 36 -18.98 -21.87 16.24
N ARG A 37 -17.80 -22.01 15.63
CA ARG A 37 -16.72 -21.01 15.67
C ARG A 37 -16.65 -20.22 14.38
N SER A 38 -16.45 -18.91 14.49
CA SER A 38 -16.30 -18.03 13.35
C SER A 38 -14.83 -17.72 13.07
N PHE A 39 -14.46 -17.81 11.82
CA PHE A 39 -13.16 -17.42 11.26
C PHE A 39 -13.37 -16.28 10.30
N TYR A 40 -12.37 -15.40 10.18
CA TYR A 40 -12.44 -14.22 9.32
C TYR A 40 -11.24 -14.16 8.40
N SER A 41 -11.48 -13.79 7.14
CA SER A 41 -10.46 -13.47 6.13
C SER A 41 -10.85 -12.17 5.44
N ALA A 42 -9.90 -11.53 4.77
CA ALA A 42 -10.14 -10.46 3.82
C ALA A 42 -10.11 -11.06 2.41
N ILE A 43 -11.11 -10.72 1.58
CA ILE A 43 -11.17 -11.15 0.18
C ILE A 43 -11.15 -9.91 -0.70
N LYS A 44 -10.09 -9.75 -1.48
CA LYS A 44 -9.96 -8.71 -2.51
C LYS A 44 -10.46 -9.27 -3.83
N ILE A 45 -11.37 -8.54 -4.48
CA ILE A 45 -11.91 -8.88 -5.80
C ILE A 45 -11.45 -7.82 -6.78
N ILE A 46 -10.75 -8.26 -7.82
CA ILE A 46 -10.26 -7.43 -8.93
C ILE A 46 -11.03 -7.86 -10.17
N SER A 47 -11.82 -6.93 -10.73
CA SER A 47 -12.54 -7.18 -11.99
C SER A 47 -11.74 -6.62 -13.17
N ILE A 48 -11.54 -7.39 -14.20
CA ILE A 48 -10.84 -7.04 -15.43
C ILE A 48 -11.75 -7.32 -16.62
N PRO A 49 -12.14 -6.30 -17.42
CA PRO A 49 -11.87 -4.86 -17.24
C PRO A 49 -12.49 -4.28 -15.97
N ALA A 50 -11.90 -3.21 -15.41
CA ALA A 50 -12.39 -2.57 -14.19
C ALA A 50 -13.72 -1.83 -14.39
N SER A 51 -14.07 -1.50 -15.63
CA SER A 51 -15.34 -0.83 -15.99
C SER A 51 -15.73 -1.08 -17.45
N LYS A 52 -17.02 -0.87 -17.73
CA LYS A 52 -17.52 -0.90 -19.12
C LYS A 52 -16.84 0.15 -20.00
N GLY A 53 -16.53 1.33 -19.47
CA GLY A 53 -15.82 2.38 -20.20
C GLY A 53 -14.41 1.98 -20.64
N GLU A 54 -13.69 1.23 -19.79
CA GLU A 54 -12.39 0.67 -20.15
C GLU A 54 -12.52 -0.37 -21.25
N LEU A 55 -13.48 -1.28 -21.14
CA LEU A 55 -13.77 -2.26 -22.18
C LEU A 55 -14.07 -1.60 -23.53
N ASP A 56 -14.93 -0.59 -23.53
CA ASP A 56 -15.35 0.12 -24.76
C ASP A 56 -14.17 0.90 -25.38
N SER A 57 -13.29 1.46 -24.55
CA SER A 57 -12.07 2.16 -25.01
C SER A 57 -11.13 1.18 -25.73
N VAL A 58 -10.75 0.09 -25.07
CA VAL A 58 -9.87 -0.93 -25.67
C VAL A 58 -10.49 -1.57 -26.91
N ARG A 59 -11.80 -1.83 -26.88
CA ARG A 59 -12.53 -2.37 -28.02
C ARG A 59 -12.49 -1.44 -29.24
N SER A 60 -12.55 -0.12 -29.02
CA SER A 60 -12.42 0.86 -30.09
C SER A 60 -11.01 0.97 -30.65
N GLU A 61 -9.99 0.72 -29.85
CA GLU A 61 -8.58 0.74 -30.27
C GLU A 61 -8.19 -0.54 -31.03
N MET A 62 -8.64 -1.70 -30.56
CA MET A 62 -8.29 -3.01 -31.12
C MET A 62 -9.09 -3.37 -32.38
N ASN A 63 -10.27 -2.75 -32.61
CA ASN A 63 -11.19 -2.99 -33.72
C ASN A 63 -11.58 -4.47 -33.93
N ASN A 64 -11.35 -5.34 -32.97
CA ASN A 64 -11.57 -6.78 -33.04
C ASN A 64 -11.83 -7.36 -31.66
N GLU A 65 -12.92 -8.11 -31.48
CA GLU A 65 -13.33 -8.70 -30.21
C GLU A 65 -12.30 -9.73 -29.68
N GLN A 66 -11.69 -10.52 -30.57
CA GLN A 66 -10.68 -11.49 -30.19
C GLN A 66 -9.41 -10.80 -29.66
N SER A 67 -8.93 -9.75 -30.33
CA SER A 67 -7.78 -8.96 -29.88
C SER A 67 -8.07 -8.24 -28.56
N THR A 68 -9.29 -7.73 -28.38
CA THR A 68 -9.75 -7.14 -27.12
C THR A 68 -9.72 -8.16 -25.98
N ARG A 69 -10.23 -9.38 -26.19
CA ARG A 69 -10.20 -10.45 -25.20
C ARG A 69 -8.75 -10.84 -24.84
N GLU A 70 -7.90 -10.96 -25.85
CA GLU A 70 -6.48 -11.28 -25.64
C GLU A 70 -5.73 -10.21 -24.84
N TYR A 71 -5.99 -8.93 -25.11
CA TYR A 71 -5.47 -7.83 -24.33
C TYR A 71 -5.81 -7.97 -22.82
N PHE A 72 -7.10 -8.15 -22.49
CA PHE A 72 -7.51 -8.29 -21.10
C PHE A 72 -7.04 -9.62 -20.47
N ARG A 73 -6.93 -10.69 -21.24
CA ARG A 73 -6.34 -11.95 -20.77
C ARG A 73 -4.89 -11.77 -20.37
N ASN A 74 -4.09 -11.02 -21.13
CA ASN A 74 -2.72 -10.72 -20.76
C ASN A 74 -2.66 -9.92 -19.45
N LEU A 75 -3.59 -8.98 -19.22
CA LEU A 75 -3.70 -8.28 -17.94
C LEU A 75 -4.00 -9.22 -16.76
N VAL A 76 -4.86 -10.22 -16.98
CA VAL A 76 -5.15 -11.24 -15.97
C VAL A 76 -3.91 -12.08 -15.67
N GLU A 77 -3.17 -12.53 -16.68
CA GLU A 77 -1.92 -13.28 -16.50
C GLU A 77 -0.86 -12.49 -15.72
N ASP A 78 -0.72 -11.20 -16.04
CA ASP A 78 0.20 -10.32 -15.31
C ASP A 78 -0.21 -10.22 -13.82
N CYS A 79 -1.51 -10.05 -13.52
CA CYS A 79 -2.01 -10.07 -12.13
C CYS A 79 -1.72 -11.41 -11.43
N ILE A 80 -1.86 -12.54 -12.13
CA ILE A 80 -1.57 -13.86 -11.58
C ILE A 80 -0.07 -13.99 -11.24
N GLN A 81 0.84 -13.48 -12.10
CA GLN A 81 2.27 -13.49 -11.81
C GLN A 81 2.61 -12.66 -10.56
N GLU A 82 1.93 -11.52 -10.37
CA GLU A 82 2.09 -10.74 -9.14
C GLU A 82 1.58 -11.50 -7.90
N ILE A 83 0.47 -12.23 -8.02
CA ILE A 83 -0.06 -13.08 -6.93
C ILE A 83 0.94 -14.18 -6.57
N TYR A 84 1.56 -14.84 -7.53
CA TYR A 84 2.63 -15.81 -7.27
C TYR A 84 3.83 -15.18 -6.54
N THR A 85 4.10 -13.92 -6.82
CA THR A 85 5.12 -13.17 -6.06
C THR A 85 4.72 -13.00 -4.60
N MET A 86 3.43 -12.78 -4.30
CA MET A 86 2.93 -12.68 -2.92
C MET A 86 3.08 -14.00 -2.15
N GLU A 87 3.01 -15.15 -2.81
CA GLU A 87 3.21 -16.46 -2.17
C GLU A 87 4.59 -16.58 -1.51
N HIS A 88 5.62 -15.94 -2.08
CA HIS A 88 6.97 -15.92 -1.50
C HIS A 88 7.06 -15.20 -0.16
N PHE A 89 6.07 -14.38 0.21
CA PHE A 89 5.99 -13.72 1.51
C PHE A 89 5.25 -14.53 2.58
N CYS A 90 4.69 -15.71 2.23
CA CYS A 90 3.99 -16.55 3.19
C CYS A 90 4.87 -16.91 4.37
N GLY A 91 4.31 -16.75 5.58
CA GLY A 91 5.04 -16.98 6.85
C GLY A 91 5.84 -15.78 7.35
N ASN A 92 5.89 -14.67 6.62
CA ASN A 92 6.51 -13.43 7.11
C ASN A 92 5.59 -12.72 8.10
N SER A 93 6.13 -12.40 9.30
CA SER A 93 5.36 -11.73 10.35
C SER A 93 5.04 -10.26 10.06
N HIS A 94 5.75 -9.62 9.12
CA HIS A 94 5.61 -8.19 8.82
C HIS A 94 4.99 -7.90 7.44
N VAL A 95 4.51 -8.94 6.76
CA VAL A 95 3.76 -8.83 5.51
C VAL A 95 2.39 -9.46 5.71
N VAL A 96 1.35 -8.87 5.09
CA VAL A 96 0.00 -9.46 5.09
C VAL A 96 0.07 -10.82 4.42
N SER A 97 -0.40 -11.85 5.13
CA SER A 97 -0.34 -13.22 4.63
C SER A 97 -1.38 -13.45 3.53
N PHE A 98 -0.90 -13.88 2.38
CA PHE A 98 -1.71 -14.47 1.32
C PHE A 98 -2.15 -15.89 1.74
N GLU A 99 -3.39 -16.27 1.44
CA GLU A 99 -3.95 -17.57 1.81
C GLU A 99 -4.34 -18.41 0.58
N ASP A 100 -5.01 -17.79 -0.41
CA ASP A 100 -5.52 -18.48 -1.60
C ASP A 100 -5.96 -17.45 -2.67
N PHE A 101 -6.10 -17.87 -3.95
CA PHE A 101 -6.73 -17.06 -4.98
C PHE A 101 -7.56 -17.93 -5.94
N LYS A 102 -8.52 -17.29 -6.60
CA LYS A 102 -9.30 -17.90 -7.69
C LYS A 102 -9.52 -16.88 -8.79
N VAL A 103 -9.52 -17.38 -10.02
CA VAL A 103 -9.86 -16.63 -11.23
C VAL A 103 -11.13 -17.19 -11.82
N VAL A 104 -12.07 -16.31 -12.11
CA VAL A 104 -13.34 -16.67 -12.80
C VAL A 104 -13.35 -15.91 -14.13
N GLU A 105 -13.39 -16.63 -15.25
CA GLU A 105 -13.59 -16.06 -16.57
C GLU A 105 -15.08 -16.11 -16.92
N TYR A 106 -15.62 -15.00 -17.46
CA TYR A 106 -17.00 -14.95 -18.00
C TYR A 106 -17.01 -15.42 -19.45
N LEU A 107 -17.77 -16.50 -19.74
CA LEU A 107 -17.77 -17.11 -21.06
C LEU A 107 -18.57 -16.31 -22.08
N ASP A 108 -19.65 -15.67 -21.62
CA ASP A 108 -20.60 -14.94 -22.48
C ASP A 108 -20.19 -13.49 -22.78
N GLU A 109 -19.16 -12.98 -22.08
CA GLU A 109 -18.64 -11.63 -22.25
C GLU A 109 -17.13 -11.56 -22.01
N ILE A 110 -16.49 -10.45 -22.36
CA ILE A 110 -15.08 -10.22 -22.01
C ILE A 110 -15.03 -9.75 -20.56
N GLY A 111 -14.58 -10.62 -19.66
CA GLY A 111 -14.49 -10.29 -18.26
C GLY A 111 -13.89 -11.39 -17.40
N TRP A 112 -13.18 -11.00 -16.37
CA TRP A 112 -12.58 -11.87 -15.34
C TRP A 112 -12.70 -11.22 -13.97
N ASP A 113 -12.97 -12.05 -12.96
CA ASP A 113 -12.80 -11.69 -11.57
C ASP A 113 -11.66 -12.49 -10.96
N ILE A 114 -10.66 -11.79 -10.41
CA ILE A 114 -9.60 -12.37 -9.62
C ILE A 114 -9.92 -12.12 -8.15
N SER A 115 -10.19 -13.19 -7.41
CA SER A 115 -10.46 -13.15 -5.98
C SER A 115 -9.21 -13.59 -5.20
N ILE A 116 -8.72 -12.77 -4.28
CA ILE A 116 -7.54 -13.04 -3.46
C ILE A 116 -7.97 -13.07 -2.00
N ARG A 117 -7.74 -14.20 -1.33
CA ARG A 117 -8.03 -14.36 0.09
C ARG A 117 -6.76 -14.18 0.91
N MET A 118 -6.87 -13.36 1.96
CA MET A 118 -5.77 -12.93 2.82
C MET A 118 -6.21 -12.96 4.28
N GLU A 119 -5.24 -12.93 5.21
CA GLU A 119 -5.55 -12.75 6.63
C GLU A 119 -6.33 -11.47 6.88
N TYR A 120 -7.34 -11.54 7.76
CA TYR A 120 -8.11 -10.38 8.17
C TYR A 120 -7.40 -9.67 9.32
N LEU A 121 -7.06 -8.40 9.12
CA LEU A 121 -6.31 -7.57 10.06
C LEU A 121 -7.04 -6.24 10.29
N THR A 122 -6.70 -5.58 11.40
CA THR A 122 -7.13 -4.20 11.65
C THR A 122 -6.34 -3.25 10.76
N SER A 123 -7.03 -2.34 10.04
CA SER A 123 -6.33 -1.30 9.30
C SER A 123 -5.56 -0.38 10.25
N PHE A 124 -4.42 0.15 9.82
CA PHE A 124 -3.66 1.11 10.63
C PHE A 124 -4.45 2.39 10.89
N MET A 125 -5.32 2.77 9.97
CA MET A 125 -6.18 3.95 10.14
C MET A 125 -7.18 3.73 11.28
N ASP A 126 -7.84 2.57 11.34
CA ASP A 126 -8.75 2.21 12.43
C ASP A 126 -8.01 2.07 13.76
N TYR A 127 -6.82 1.46 13.74
CA TYR A 127 -5.96 1.33 14.92
C TYR A 127 -5.57 2.69 15.52
N CYS A 128 -5.40 3.72 14.70
CA CYS A 128 -5.09 5.09 15.13
C CYS A 128 -6.31 5.93 15.47
N THR A 129 -7.55 5.43 15.27
CA THR A 129 -8.76 6.19 15.56
C THR A 129 -8.86 6.50 17.05
N GLY A 130 -8.89 7.80 17.40
CA GLY A 130 -8.93 8.28 18.79
C GLY A 130 -7.63 8.06 19.58
N LYS A 131 -6.53 7.71 18.93
CA LYS A 131 -5.24 7.42 19.56
C LYS A 131 -4.11 8.17 18.89
N GLU A 132 -3.27 8.83 19.68
CA GLU A 132 -1.97 9.31 19.25
C GLU A 132 -0.90 8.27 19.60
N LEU A 133 -0.07 7.93 18.61
CA LEU A 133 1.02 6.99 18.83
C LEU A 133 2.19 7.67 19.54
N THR A 134 2.71 7.01 20.55
CA THR A 134 3.95 7.40 21.20
C THR A 134 5.16 7.22 20.26
N GLU A 135 6.22 7.93 20.48
CA GLU A 135 7.46 7.75 19.72
C GLU A 135 7.94 6.29 19.73
N LYS A 136 7.79 5.58 20.87
CA LYS A 136 8.13 4.16 20.99
C LYS A 136 7.31 3.27 20.05
N GLU A 137 6.03 3.54 19.92
CA GLU A 137 5.14 2.80 19.00
C GLU A 137 5.49 3.12 17.54
N VAL A 138 5.82 4.37 17.23
CA VAL A 138 6.24 4.77 15.87
C VAL A 138 7.60 4.18 15.51
N ILE A 139 8.54 4.06 16.45
CA ILE A 139 9.82 3.35 16.24
C ILE A 139 9.54 1.85 15.98
N LYS A 140 8.63 1.21 16.75
CA LYS A 140 8.24 -0.19 16.50
C LYS A 140 7.68 -0.35 15.09
N LEU A 141 6.76 0.53 14.68
CA LEU A 141 6.22 0.54 13.31
C LEU A 141 7.35 0.65 12.28
N GLY A 142 8.28 1.57 12.50
CA GLY A 142 9.45 1.72 11.63
C GLY A 142 10.29 0.44 11.51
N CYS A 143 10.52 -0.27 12.64
CA CYS A 143 11.25 -1.54 12.66
C CYS A 143 10.49 -2.63 11.90
N ASP A 144 9.20 -2.81 12.18
CA ASP A 144 8.36 -3.84 11.57
C ASP A 144 8.28 -3.66 10.05
N LEU A 145 8.06 -2.41 9.58
CA LEU A 145 8.01 -2.13 8.15
C LEU A 145 9.39 -2.20 7.48
N ALA A 146 10.47 -1.79 8.17
CA ALA A 146 11.82 -2.00 7.63
C ALA A 146 12.12 -3.50 7.43
N MET A 147 11.64 -4.38 8.33
CA MET A 147 11.74 -5.82 8.15
C MET A 147 10.94 -6.31 6.93
N ALA A 148 9.72 -5.80 6.69
CA ALA A 148 8.98 -6.09 5.46
C ALA A 148 9.78 -5.69 4.21
N LEU A 149 10.37 -4.48 4.20
CA LEU A 149 11.18 -3.99 3.08
C LEU A 149 12.48 -4.77 2.87
N ILE A 150 13.08 -5.34 3.93
CA ILE A 150 14.22 -6.26 3.81
C ILE A 150 13.83 -7.51 3.02
N TYR A 151 12.63 -8.06 3.28
CA TYR A 151 12.12 -9.20 2.53
C TYR A 151 11.83 -8.84 1.08
N CYS A 152 11.18 -7.69 0.83
CA CYS A 152 10.97 -7.20 -0.54
C CYS A 152 12.31 -7.15 -1.31
N ARG A 153 13.33 -6.56 -0.69
CA ARG A 153 14.66 -6.43 -1.29
C ARG A 153 15.31 -7.80 -1.58
N LYS A 154 15.18 -8.79 -0.68
CA LYS A 154 15.71 -10.15 -0.90
C LYS A 154 15.07 -10.84 -2.10
N LEU A 155 13.82 -10.52 -2.40
CA LEU A 155 13.07 -11.03 -3.54
C LEU A 155 13.19 -10.14 -4.79
N ASN A 156 14.01 -9.07 -4.74
CA ASN A 156 14.12 -8.05 -5.79
C ASN A 156 12.78 -7.34 -6.11
N ILE A 157 11.92 -7.23 -5.11
CA ILE A 157 10.62 -6.56 -5.22
C ILE A 157 10.73 -5.15 -4.66
N ILE A 158 10.14 -4.20 -5.37
CA ILE A 158 9.92 -2.82 -4.89
C ILE A 158 8.43 -2.68 -4.65
N HIS A 159 8.03 -2.26 -3.43
CA HIS A 159 6.62 -2.19 -3.05
C HIS A 159 5.88 -1.02 -3.74
N ARG A 160 6.54 0.12 -3.91
CA ARG A 160 6.08 1.33 -4.62
C ARG A 160 4.86 2.04 -4.00
N ASP A 161 4.27 1.52 -2.92
CA ASP A 161 3.06 2.09 -2.29
C ASP A 161 3.05 2.01 -0.76
N VAL A 162 4.19 2.30 -0.14
CA VAL A 162 4.26 2.37 1.32
C VAL A 162 3.54 3.62 1.81
N LYS A 163 2.38 3.42 2.43
CA LYS A 163 1.52 4.48 2.98
C LYS A 163 0.63 3.93 4.10
N PRO A 164 0.05 4.77 4.97
CA PRO A 164 -0.79 4.32 6.09
C PRO A 164 -1.95 3.39 5.69
N GLU A 165 -2.53 3.61 4.51
CA GLU A 165 -3.66 2.82 4.00
C GLU A 165 -3.28 1.36 3.69
N ASN A 166 -1.98 1.09 3.46
CA ASN A 166 -1.43 -0.24 3.16
C ASN A 166 -0.70 -0.85 4.37
N ILE A 167 -0.89 -0.28 5.56
CA ILE A 167 -0.36 -0.79 6.82
C ILE A 167 -1.51 -1.40 7.62
N PHE A 168 -1.25 -2.55 8.20
CA PHE A 168 -2.21 -3.30 9.00
C PHE A 168 -1.60 -3.68 10.34
N VAL A 169 -2.46 -3.99 11.32
CA VAL A 169 -2.03 -4.34 12.68
C VAL A 169 -2.57 -5.72 13.02
N SER A 170 -1.69 -6.61 13.43
CA SER A 170 -2.05 -7.93 13.91
C SER A 170 -2.67 -7.86 15.32
N ARG A 171 -3.39 -8.91 15.71
CA ARG A 171 -3.92 -9.03 17.09
C ARG A 171 -2.84 -9.00 18.18
N PHE A 172 -1.58 -9.20 17.81
CA PHE A 172 -0.44 -9.15 18.73
C PHE A 172 0.27 -7.78 18.73
N GLY A 173 -0.23 -6.82 17.95
CA GLY A 173 0.32 -5.46 17.85
C GLY A 173 1.52 -5.34 16.91
N ASP A 174 1.76 -6.32 16.02
CA ASP A 174 2.78 -6.21 14.98
C ASP A 174 2.22 -5.48 13.77
N PHE A 175 3.02 -4.59 13.20
CA PHE A 175 2.67 -3.88 11.99
C PHE A 175 3.08 -4.70 10.76
N LYS A 176 2.15 -4.79 9.80
CA LYS A 176 2.32 -5.55 8.57
C LYS A 176 2.09 -4.65 7.36
N LEU A 177 2.93 -4.82 6.35
CA LEU A 177 2.76 -4.18 5.06
C LEU A 177 1.92 -5.06 4.15
N GLY A 178 0.91 -4.49 3.53
CA GLY A 178 0.04 -5.18 2.58
C GLY A 178 -0.14 -4.39 1.30
N ASP A 179 -0.96 -4.91 0.41
CA ASP A 179 -1.28 -4.34 -0.90
C ASP A 179 -0.01 -4.09 -1.75
N PHE A 180 0.75 -5.15 -1.94
CA PHE A 180 1.81 -5.21 -2.92
C PHE A 180 1.19 -4.92 -4.28
N GLY A 181 1.56 -3.82 -4.91
CA GLY A 181 0.90 -3.16 -6.03
C GLY A 181 0.54 -4.05 -7.23
N ILE A 182 -0.30 -5.06 -6.97
CA ILE A 182 -0.90 -5.93 -7.98
C ILE A 182 -1.54 -5.02 -9.02
N ALA A 183 -1.02 -5.00 -10.25
CA ALA A 183 -1.44 -4.16 -11.36
C ALA A 183 -0.77 -2.76 -11.51
N ARG A 184 0.34 -2.45 -10.83
CA ARG A 184 1.00 -1.13 -11.00
C ARG A 184 1.97 -1.03 -12.17
N GLU A 185 2.58 -2.11 -12.63
CA GLU A 185 3.42 -2.04 -13.84
C GLU A 185 2.61 -1.65 -15.09
N GLN A 186 1.33 -1.97 -15.11
CA GLN A 186 0.43 -1.67 -16.22
C GLN A 186 -0.14 -0.24 -16.18
N ALA A 187 -0.25 0.38 -14.99
CA ALA A 187 -0.65 1.77 -14.86
C ALA A 187 0.41 2.77 -15.38
N HIS A 188 1.57 2.31 -15.85
CA HIS A 188 2.51 3.13 -16.61
C HIS A 188 1.99 3.54 -18.00
N THR A 189 0.95 2.92 -18.52
CA THR A 189 0.14 3.49 -19.60
C THR A 189 -0.82 4.51 -19.02
N MET A 190 -0.24 5.61 -18.56
CA MET A 190 -0.78 6.96 -18.44
C MET A 190 -2.28 7.13 -18.61
N SER A 191 -3.04 7.39 -17.56
CA SER A 191 -3.96 8.52 -17.48
C SER A 191 -4.89 8.57 -16.24
N ASN A 192 -5.01 7.50 -15.43
CA ASN A 192 -6.00 7.47 -14.34
C ASN A 192 -5.44 7.13 -12.94
N MET A 193 -4.19 7.42 -12.65
CA MET A 193 -3.77 7.50 -11.26
C MET A 193 -4.62 8.59 -10.60
N SER A 194 -5.52 8.19 -9.71
CA SER A 194 -6.32 9.14 -8.94
C SER A 194 -5.37 10.12 -8.26
N LYS A 195 -5.27 11.34 -8.79
CA LYS A 195 -4.36 12.42 -8.37
C LYS A 195 -4.49 12.80 -6.88
N LYS A 196 -5.41 12.21 -6.13
CA LYS A 196 -5.86 12.68 -4.82
C LYS A 196 -5.19 12.07 -3.58
N GLY A 197 -4.12 11.32 -3.66
CA GLY A 197 -3.52 10.77 -2.41
C GLY A 197 -2.15 10.13 -2.60
N THR A 198 -1.90 9.57 -3.75
CA THR A 198 -0.73 8.75 -4.05
C THR A 198 0.60 9.53 -4.01
N TYR A 199 0.60 10.81 -4.39
CA TYR A 199 1.81 11.64 -4.40
C TYR A 199 2.33 12.03 -3.01
N SER A 200 1.49 11.90 -1.97
CA SER A 200 1.84 12.35 -0.61
C SER A 200 3.05 11.64 -0.01
N TYR A 201 3.26 10.37 -0.34
CA TYR A 201 4.34 9.54 0.18
C TYR A 201 5.42 9.21 -0.87
N MET A 202 5.18 9.59 -2.12
CA MET A 202 6.00 9.29 -3.28
C MET A 202 7.38 9.95 -3.19
N ALA A 203 8.41 9.22 -3.60
CA ALA A 203 9.77 9.73 -3.70
C ALA A 203 9.93 10.71 -4.87
N PRO A 204 10.83 11.72 -4.77
CA PRO A 204 11.00 12.76 -5.78
C PRO A 204 11.34 12.22 -7.17
N GLU A 205 12.16 11.18 -7.27
CA GLU A 205 12.57 10.57 -8.54
C GLU A 205 11.39 9.90 -9.26
N ILE A 206 10.44 9.29 -8.53
CA ILE A 206 9.22 8.75 -9.16
C ILE A 206 8.34 9.90 -9.67
N TYR A 207 8.16 10.95 -8.84
CA TYR A 207 7.37 12.12 -9.24
C TYR A 207 7.89 12.78 -10.53
N LYS A 208 9.21 12.74 -10.72
CA LYS A 208 9.88 13.30 -11.91
C LYS A 208 9.97 12.33 -13.08
N GLY A 209 9.59 11.06 -12.91
CA GLY A 209 9.74 10.02 -13.94
C GLY A 209 11.19 9.60 -14.17
N GLU A 210 12.06 9.78 -13.18
CA GLU A 210 13.47 9.39 -13.23
C GLU A 210 13.64 7.90 -12.91
N LYS A 211 14.81 7.34 -13.23
CA LYS A 211 15.16 5.97 -12.82
C LYS A 211 15.24 5.87 -11.31
N TYR A 212 14.74 4.79 -10.74
CA TYR A 212 14.68 4.57 -9.30
C TYR A 212 15.08 3.14 -8.91
N ASP A 213 15.36 2.93 -7.64
CA ASP A 213 15.61 1.64 -7.02
C ASP A 213 14.75 1.46 -5.76
N SER A 214 15.00 0.41 -4.96
CA SER A 214 14.23 0.11 -3.75
C SER A 214 14.32 1.19 -2.64
N SER A 215 15.19 2.19 -2.77
CA SER A 215 15.28 3.31 -1.81
C SER A 215 14.05 4.22 -1.82
N ILE A 216 13.20 4.11 -2.84
CA ILE A 216 11.91 4.81 -2.87
C ILE A 216 10.98 4.35 -1.75
N ASP A 217 10.99 3.07 -1.39
CA ASP A 217 10.17 2.53 -0.30
C ASP A 217 10.68 3.00 1.06
N ILE A 218 12.01 3.15 1.21
CA ILE A 218 12.62 3.75 2.41
C ILE A 218 12.19 5.21 2.56
N TYR A 219 12.14 5.96 1.46
CA TYR A 219 11.65 7.33 1.45
C TYR A 219 10.18 7.40 1.88
N SER A 220 9.34 6.57 1.29
CA SER A 220 7.91 6.51 1.62
C SER A 220 7.68 6.13 3.09
N LEU A 221 8.41 5.14 3.62
CA LEU A 221 8.42 4.81 5.04
C LEU A 221 8.85 6.02 5.89
N GLY A 222 9.91 6.72 5.50
CA GLY A 222 10.36 7.95 6.16
C GLY A 222 9.25 9.00 6.25
N ILE A 223 8.50 9.23 5.17
CA ILE A 223 7.35 10.17 5.15
C ILE A 223 6.21 9.70 6.07
N VAL A 224 5.95 8.39 6.16
CA VAL A 224 4.97 7.85 7.12
C VAL A 224 5.40 8.17 8.55
N LEU A 225 6.65 7.87 8.92
CA LEU A 225 7.19 8.14 10.25
C LEU A 225 7.21 9.65 10.55
N TYR A 226 7.61 10.46 9.56
CA TYR A 226 7.58 11.92 9.67
C TYR A 226 6.17 12.41 10.04
N LYS A 227 5.16 12.03 9.27
CA LYS A 227 3.78 12.46 9.49
C LYS A 227 3.29 12.09 10.90
N LEU A 228 3.55 10.87 11.36
CA LEU A 228 3.15 10.41 12.69
C LEU A 228 3.83 11.20 13.81
N MET A 229 5.08 11.57 13.63
CA MET A 229 5.84 12.38 14.60
C MET A 229 5.70 13.90 14.39
N ASN A 230 4.82 14.33 13.48
CA ASN A 230 4.58 15.74 13.15
C ASN A 230 3.09 16.09 13.25
N GLN A 231 2.41 15.67 14.31
CA GLN A 231 0.97 15.92 14.54
C GLN A 231 0.10 15.51 13.34
N ASN A 232 0.39 14.37 12.73
CA ASN A 232 -0.26 13.89 11.50
C ASN A 232 -0.19 14.86 10.29
N ARG A 233 0.80 15.76 10.28
CA ARG A 233 1.06 16.69 9.17
C ARG A 233 2.25 16.24 8.33
N LEU A 234 2.06 16.24 7.01
CA LEU A 234 3.15 16.03 6.05
C LEU A 234 4.16 17.19 6.13
N PRO A 235 5.41 16.98 5.67
CA PRO A 235 6.43 18.04 5.63
C PRO A 235 5.89 19.31 4.97
N PHE A 236 6.25 20.47 5.52
CA PHE A 236 5.88 21.81 5.06
C PHE A 236 4.40 22.21 5.25
N LEU A 237 3.55 21.34 5.80
CA LEU A 237 2.21 21.76 6.22
C LEU A 237 2.29 22.51 7.55
N SER A 238 1.53 23.61 7.65
CA SER A 238 1.45 24.41 8.88
C SER A 238 0.84 23.59 10.02
N LEU A 239 1.44 23.67 11.20
CA LEU A 239 0.93 23.04 12.44
C LEU A 239 -0.16 23.88 13.10
N ASP A 240 -0.11 25.20 12.94
CA ASP A 240 -1.04 26.14 13.58
C ASP A 240 -2.38 26.24 12.84
N LYS A 241 -2.45 25.79 11.59
CA LYS A 241 -3.63 25.90 10.74
C LYS A 241 -4.61 24.76 11.03
N GLN A 242 -5.79 25.09 11.55
CA GLN A 242 -6.81 24.08 11.83
C GLN A 242 -7.28 23.35 10.56
N LEU A 243 -7.53 24.08 9.48
CA LEU A 243 -7.99 23.53 8.21
C LEU A 243 -6.85 23.57 7.17
N ILE A 244 -6.44 22.42 6.67
CA ILE A 244 -5.50 22.29 5.55
C ILE A 244 -6.27 22.22 4.24
N THR A 245 -6.02 23.19 3.38
CA THR A 245 -6.65 23.27 2.05
C THR A 245 -5.90 22.41 1.03
N TYR A 246 -6.52 22.18 -0.13
CA TYR A 246 -5.86 21.52 -1.26
C TYR A 246 -4.61 22.29 -1.70
N ARG A 247 -4.68 23.63 -1.77
CA ARG A 247 -3.54 24.48 -2.12
C ARG A 247 -2.38 24.36 -1.14
N ASP A 248 -2.65 24.22 0.17
CA ASP A 248 -1.60 23.99 1.16
C ASP A 248 -0.87 22.66 0.88
N LYS A 249 -1.62 21.60 0.53
CA LYS A 249 -1.05 20.29 0.19
C LYS A 249 -0.22 20.35 -1.09
N GLU A 250 -0.69 21.04 -2.12
CA GLU A 250 0.09 21.21 -3.37
C GLU A 250 1.37 22.01 -3.13
N THR A 251 1.29 23.09 -2.37
CA THR A 251 2.46 23.92 -2.03
C THR A 251 3.47 23.10 -1.23
N ALA A 252 3.04 22.35 -0.22
CA ALA A 252 3.90 21.51 0.59
C ALA A 252 4.56 20.40 -0.26
N LEU A 253 3.81 19.79 -1.18
CA LEU A 253 4.33 18.80 -2.12
C LEU A 253 5.37 19.44 -3.05
N ALA A 254 5.09 20.59 -3.65
CA ALA A 254 6.00 21.31 -4.54
C ALA A 254 7.33 21.63 -3.86
N ARG A 255 7.31 22.12 -2.61
CA ARG A 255 8.52 22.40 -1.81
C ARG A 255 9.35 21.12 -1.59
N ARG A 256 8.68 20.00 -1.27
CA ARG A 256 9.32 18.70 -1.09
C ARG A 256 9.95 18.20 -2.40
N MET A 257 9.26 18.33 -3.53
CA MET A 257 9.74 17.92 -4.87
C MET A 257 10.80 18.86 -5.45
N ALA A 258 10.91 20.07 -4.92
CA ALA A 258 12.00 21.00 -5.22
C ALA A 258 13.29 20.72 -4.39
N GLY A 259 13.23 19.78 -3.45
CA GLY A 259 14.38 19.45 -2.60
C GLY A 259 14.64 20.44 -1.49
N GLU A 260 13.63 21.23 -1.09
CA GLU A 260 13.76 22.13 0.06
C GLU A 260 14.06 21.33 1.34
N LYS A 261 14.93 21.86 2.19
CA LYS A 261 15.35 21.20 3.43
C LYS A 261 14.14 20.99 4.34
N MET A 262 13.82 19.73 4.61
CA MET A 262 12.71 19.39 5.50
C MET A 262 13.01 19.84 6.94
N PRO A 263 12.04 20.46 7.64
CA PRO A 263 12.14 20.67 9.07
C PRO A 263 12.12 19.36 9.84
N ALA A 264 12.65 19.33 11.05
CA ALA A 264 12.51 18.18 11.95
C ALA A 264 11.03 18.00 12.36
N PRO A 265 10.50 16.77 12.48
CA PRO A 265 9.18 16.54 13.02
C PRO A 265 9.12 16.94 14.50
N VAL A 266 8.05 17.62 14.91
CA VAL A 266 7.99 18.36 16.21
C VAL A 266 7.88 17.43 17.43
N ASN A 267 7.36 16.21 17.26
CA ASN A 267 7.16 15.25 18.37
C ASN A 267 8.26 14.16 18.42
N ALA A 268 9.27 14.23 17.53
CA ALA A 268 10.35 13.26 17.50
C ALA A 268 11.56 13.75 18.30
N SER A 269 12.20 12.85 19.04
CA SER A 269 13.52 13.14 19.62
C SER A 269 14.55 13.47 18.53
N ALA A 270 15.64 14.15 18.91
CA ALA A 270 16.69 14.52 17.96
C ALA A 270 17.27 13.31 17.21
N SER A 271 17.47 12.18 17.91
CA SER A 271 17.99 10.94 17.31
C SER A 271 17.00 10.31 16.34
N PHE A 272 15.71 10.29 16.67
CA PHE A 272 14.68 9.75 15.77
C PHE A 272 14.43 10.68 14.58
N SER A 273 14.41 12.00 14.80
CA SER A 273 14.36 13.00 13.73
C SER A 273 15.48 12.81 12.71
N HIS A 274 16.71 12.52 13.18
CA HIS A 274 17.84 12.25 12.28
C HIS A 274 17.59 11.04 11.37
N ILE A 275 17.06 9.94 11.92
CA ILE A 275 16.72 8.74 11.13
C ILE A 275 15.64 9.06 10.10
N ILE A 276 14.55 9.73 10.52
CA ILE A 276 13.45 10.12 9.65
C ILE A 276 13.95 11.01 8.51
N LEU A 277 14.69 12.08 8.82
CA LEU A 277 15.18 13.02 7.81
C LEU A 277 16.18 12.37 6.85
N LYS A 278 17.01 11.44 7.33
CA LYS A 278 17.91 10.65 6.47
C LYS A 278 17.12 9.74 5.52
N ALA A 279 16.08 9.05 5.99
CA ALA A 279 15.21 8.26 5.13
C ALA A 279 14.53 9.12 4.06
N CYS A 280 14.10 10.33 4.41
CA CYS A 280 13.44 11.30 3.55
C CYS A 280 14.39 12.19 2.73
N ALA A 281 15.71 11.91 2.69
CA ALA A 281 16.65 12.75 1.93
C ALA A 281 16.22 12.83 0.46
N TYR A 282 16.28 14.05 -0.09
CA TYR A 282 15.85 14.31 -1.48
C TYR A 282 16.67 13.50 -2.49
N GLU A 283 17.99 13.51 -2.35
CA GLU A 283 18.91 12.74 -3.18
C GLU A 283 18.92 11.27 -2.72
N PRO A 284 18.62 10.28 -3.59
CA PRO A 284 18.64 8.86 -3.23
C PRO A 284 19.94 8.40 -2.57
N GLY A 285 21.09 8.90 -3.06
CA GLY A 285 22.42 8.56 -2.53
C GLY A 285 22.68 9.04 -1.10
N LYS A 286 21.88 9.97 -0.57
CA LYS A 286 21.95 10.46 0.82
C LYS A 286 21.01 9.71 1.77
N ARG A 287 20.11 8.85 1.26
CA ARG A 287 19.23 7.99 2.05
C ARG A 287 19.97 6.79 2.63
N TYR A 288 19.24 5.96 3.35
CA TYR A 288 19.69 4.60 3.61
C TYR A 288 19.72 3.82 2.29
N ARG A 289 20.85 3.18 2.02
CA ARG A 289 21.00 2.35 0.81
C ARG A 289 20.25 1.02 0.92
N LYS A 290 20.06 0.56 2.15
CA LYS A 290 19.43 -0.73 2.46
C LYS A 290 18.48 -0.54 3.65
N PRO A 291 17.31 -1.18 3.64
CA PRO A 291 16.41 -1.12 4.80
C PRO A 291 17.03 -1.73 6.06
N GLU A 292 18.00 -2.66 5.94
CA GLU A 292 18.77 -3.20 7.07
C GLU A 292 19.56 -2.13 7.84
N ASP A 293 20.07 -1.11 7.16
CA ASP A 293 20.80 -0.03 7.81
C ASP A 293 19.85 0.89 8.58
N MET A 294 18.66 1.16 8.04
CA MET A 294 17.59 1.89 8.72
C MET A 294 17.09 1.13 9.95
N LEU A 295 16.83 -0.18 9.80
CA LEU A 295 16.41 -1.05 10.90
C LEU A 295 17.42 -1.01 12.05
N ARG A 296 18.71 -1.17 11.76
CA ARG A 296 19.77 -1.12 12.77
C ARG A 296 19.77 0.18 13.58
N ASP A 297 19.57 1.31 12.93
CA ASP A 297 19.53 2.61 13.61
C ASP A 297 18.23 2.78 14.44
N LEU A 298 17.09 2.29 13.96
CA LEU A 298 15.83 2.24 14.71
C LEU A 298 15.92 1.32 15.95
N GLU A 299 16.53 0.15 15.81
CA GLU A 299 16.70 -0.80 16.92
C GLU A 299 17.59 -0.25 18.04
N LYS A 300 18.64 0.50 17.71
CA LYS A 300 19.44 1.20 18.73
C LYS A 300 18.59 2.13 19.59
N LEU A 301 17.65 2.87 18.97
CA LEU A 301 16.74 3.73 19.74
C LEU A 301 15.78 2.94 20.63
N ARG A 302 15.35 1.75 20.16
CA ARG A 302 14.46 0.88 20.91
C ARG A 302 15.12 0.27 22.16
N LEU A 303 16.43 -0.02 22.09
CA LEU A 303 17.19 -0.64 23.18
C LEU A 303 17.65 0.36 24.26
N HIS A 304 17.76 1.64 23.93
CA HIS A 304 18.23 2.68 24.84
C HIS A 304 17.11 3.41 25.59
N ARG A 305 15.88 2.89 25.53
CA ARG A 305 14.68 3.41 26.19
C ARG A 305 13.92 2.30 26.94
#